data_5025cb285f811df35910b744ef88b14b
#
_entry.id   5025cb285f811df35910b744ef88b14b
#
_cell.length_a   1.000
_cell.length_b   1.000
_cell.length_c   1.000
_cell.angle_alpha   90.00
_cell.angle_beta   90.00
_cell.angle_gamma   90.00
#
_symmetry.space_group_name_H-M   'P 1'
#
loop_
_entity.id
_entity.type
_entity.pdbx_description
1 polymer ?
#
loop_
_entity_poly.entity_id
_entity_poly.type
_entity_poly.pdbx_seq_one_letter_code
_entity_poly.pdbx_strand_id
1 'polypeptide(L)'
;GIEILGEGNISHYPTPETAWIDRWHALCAQYGLEPTNYGSWIDSRMWRHRDLTVDEGTDMLARDLRLASTLGFTSVRPKIGVVAMDLTPHPIWTGVIERNLDLAAELDIVICPEIHAPTPIRHPVVDEYVQFIQRTGSAHFRLLIDTGIFQRAVSTAHQDGLSDEAQEEGWRKPLALPMSDLVEVLPYTHFIQTKFFDIDDALVDQQIPWEEILRTLIENDWSGYLSSEYEGERSPYRSIEQVRRQHALLRRAEARIRG
;
A
#
# COMPACT_ATOMS: atom_id res chain seq x y z
N GLY A 1 -3.95 -12.50 -5.65
CA GLY A 1 -4.54 -11.19 -5.93
C GLY A 1 -3.65 -10.34 -6.82
N ILE A 2 -4.17 -9.23 -7.28
CA ILE A 2 -3.41 -8.23 -8.04
C ILE A 2 -3.73 -6.83 -7.52
N GLU A 3 -2.68 -6.01 -7.40
CA GLU A 3 -2.73 -4.59 -7.08
C GLU A 3 -2.27 -3.79 -8.30
N ILE A 4 -2.89 -2.63 -8.55
CA ILE A 4 -2.45 -1.71 -9.60
C ILE A 4 -2.49 -0.26 -9.11
N LEU A 5 -1.69 0.58 -9.76
CA LEU A 5 -1.79 2.04 -9.66
C LEU A 5 -2.66 2.57 -10.79
N GLY A 6 -3.74 3.28 -10.46
CA GLY A 6 -4.68 3.80 -11.46
C GLY A 6 -3.97 4.60 -12.55
N GLU A 7 -3.21 5.60 -12.18
CA GLU A 7 -2.52 6.51 -13.09
C GLU A 7 -1.41 5.83 -13.91
N GLY A 8 -0.72 4.84 -13.33
CA GLY A 8 0.39 4.16 -13.97
C GLY A 8 0.00 2.96 -14.84
N ASN A 9 -1.14 2.33 -14.58
CA ASN A 9 -1.50 1.05 -15.18
C ASN A 9 -2.78 1.09 -16.02
N ILE A 10 -3.62 2.12 -15.88
CA ILE A 10 -4.89 2.22 -16.61
C ILE A 10 -4.74 3.15 -17.80
N SER A 11 -4.95 2.60 -19.00
CA SER A 11 -4.98 3.43 -20.21
C SER A 11 -6.14 4.43 -20.15
N HIS A 12 -5.84 5.69 -20.46
CA HIS A 12 -6.80 6.81 -20.41
C HIS A 12 -7.40 7.05 -19.00
N TYR A 13 -6.62 6.74 -17.95
CA TYR A 13 -7.04 7.12 -16.60
C TYR A 13 -7.40 8.62 -16.51
N PRO A 14 -8.49 9.00 -15.86
CA PRO A 14 -9.38 8.17 -15.03
C PRO A 14 -10.62 7.62 -15.76
N THR A 15 -10.67 7.71 -17.06
CA THR A 15 -11.82 7.30 -17.89
C THR A 15 -11.40 6.28 -18.95
N PRO A 16 -11.09 5.02 -18.53
CA PRO A 16 -10.72 3.97 -19.46
C PRO A 16 -11.87 3.64 -20.41
N GLU A 17 -11.50 3.25 -21.64
CA GLU A 17 -12.49 2.76 -22.62
C GLU A 17 -13.11 1.43 -22.19
N THR A 18 -14.35 1.19 -22.55
CA THR A 18 -15.07 -0.07 -22.25
C THR A 18 -14.26 -1.29 -22.69
N ALA A 19 -13.64 -1.24 -23.87
CA ALA A 19 -12.80 -2.33 -24.37
C ALA A 19 -11.60 -2.65 -23.47
N TRP A 20 -11.04 -1.65 -22.79
CA TRP A 20 -9.97 -1.85 -21.81
C TRP A 20 -10.51 -2.54 -20.55
N ILE A 21 -11.68 -2.12 -20.06
CA ILE A 21 -12.35 -2.71 -18.88
C ILE A 21 -12.71 -4.18 -19.16
N ASP A 22 -13.32 -4.46 -20.32
CA ASP A 22 -13.66 -5.83 -20.72
C ASP A 22 -12.43 -6.74 -20.80
N ARG A 23 -11.31 -6.22 -21.35
CA ARG A 23 -10.06 -6.95 -21.41
C ARG A 23 -9.46 -7.18 -20.03
N TRP A 24 -9.54 -6.19 -19.11
CA TRP A 24 -9.11 -6.34 -17.72
C TRP A 24 -9.84 -7.51 -17.06
N HIS A 25 -11.16 -7.53 -17.11
CA HIS A 25 -11.96 -8.62 -16.55
C HIS A 25 -11.67 -9.97 -17.20
N ALA A 26 -11.52 -9.99 -18.51
CA ALA A 26 -11.15 -11.22 -19.24
C ALA A 26 -9.79 -11.77 -18.80
N LEU A 27 -8.79 -10.92 -18.59
CA LEU A 27 -7.46 -11.33 -18.12
C LEU A 27 -7.51 -11.82 -16.66
N CYS A 28 -8.21 -11.11 -15.79
CA CYS A 28 -8.39 -11.55 -14.40
C CYS A 28 -9.04 -12.94 -14.35
N ALA A 29 -10.10 -13.16 -15.11
CA ALA A 29 -10.77 -14.45 -15.19
C ALA A 29 -9.86 -15.54 -15.80
N GLN A 30 -9.14 -15.23 -16.88
CA GLN A 30 -8.25 -16.17 -17.56
C GLN A 30 -7.13 -16.69 -16.66
N TYR A 31 -6.58 -15.81 -15.81
CA TYR A 31 -5.45 -16.14 -14.93
C TYR A 31 -5.84 -16.41 -13.48
N GLY A 32 -7.13 -16.39 -13.15
CA GLY A 32 -7.62 -16.56 -11.78
C GLY A 32 -7.09 -15.49 -10.85
N LEU A 33 -7.00 -14.24 -11.31
CA LEU A 33 -6.54 -13.11 -10.53
C LEU A 33 -7.73 -12.39 -9.89
N GLU A 34 -7.59 -12.04 -8.64
CA GLU A 34 -8.54 -11.27 -7.86
C GLU A 34 -8.02 -9.83 -7.70
N PRO A 35 -8.74 -8.81 -8.16
CA PRO A 35 -8.36 -7.42 -7.91
C PRO A 35 -8.47 -7.13 -6.40
N THR A 36 -7.36 -6.80 -5.76
CA THR A 36 -7.31 -6.66 -4.29
C THR A 36 -7.21 -5.21 -3.85
N ASN A 37 -6.25 -4.45 -4.36
CA ASN A 37 -6.04 -3.08 -3.96
C ASN A 37 -5.80 -2.16 -5.16
N TYR A 38 -6.47 -1.02 -5.16
CA TYR A 38 -6.36 0.01 -6.18
C TYR A 38 -5.62 1.22 -5.62
N GLY A 39 -4.45 1.50 -6.14
CA GLY A 39 -3.68 2.70 -5.79
C GLY A 39 -4.25 3.93 -6.49
N SER A 40 -4.81 4.84 -5.72
CA SER A 40 -5.30 6.14 -6.17
C SER A 40 -4.24 7.20 -5.90
N TRP A 41 -3.85 7.94 -6.93
CA TRP A 41 -2.84 8.98 -6.81
C TRP A 41 -3.47 10.34 -6.51
N ILE A 42 -3.98 10.50 -5.31
CA ILE A 42 -4.46 11.79 -4.82
C ILE A 42 -3.33 12.45 -4.03
N ASP A 43 -2.34 12.98 -4.75
CA ASP A 43 -1.26 13.72 -4.13
C ASP A 43 -1.66 15.19 -4.01
N SER A 44 -2.04 15.56 -2.82
CA SER A 44 -2.59 16.88 -2.55
C SER A 44 -1.58 18.02 -2.67
N ARG A 45 -0.27 17.72 -2.64
CA ARG A 45 0.79 18.76 -2.65
C ARG A 45 1.50 18.88 -4.00
N MET A 46 1.65 17.78 -4.69
CA MET A 46 2.37 17.76 -5.97
C MET A 46 1.47 18.09 -7.15
N TRP A 47 0.18 17.88 -6.99
CA TRP A 47 -0.78 18.12 -8.07
C TRP A 47 -0.92 19.60 -8.38
N ARG A 48 -0.63 19.99 -9.62
CA ARG A 48 -0.76 21.38 -10.12
C ARG A 48 0.03 22.42 -9.31
N HIS A 49 1.05 22.01 -8.60
CA HIS A 49 1.92 22.89 -7.79
C HIS A 49 1.16 23.70 -6.71
N ARG A 50 0.05 23.20 -6.22
CA ARG A 50 -0.72 23.77 -5.12
C ARG A 50 -1.42 22.66 -4.33
N ASP A 51 -1.82 22.99 -3.12
CA ASP A 51 -2.65 22.11 -2.31
C ASP A 51 -4.03 21.92 -2.95
N LEU A 52 -4.56 20.69 -2.85
CA LEU A 52 -5.95 20.41 -3.18
C LEU A 52 -6.86 20.95 -2.07
N THR A 53 -8.06 21.35 -2.45
CA THR A 53 -9.15 21.60 -1.50
C THR A 53 -9.80 20.29 -1.07
N VAL A 54 -10.57 20.33 0.03
CA VAL A 54 -11.37 19.16 0.47
C VAL A 54 -12.33 18.72 -0.63
N ASP A 55 -12.99 19.66 -1.32
CA ASP A 55 -13.95 19.34 -2.38
C ASP A 55 -13.26 18.62 -3.56
N GLU A 56 -12.13 19.15 -4.04
CA GLU A 56 -11.36 18.51 -5.12
C GLU A 56 -10.89 17.11 -4.73
N GLY A 57 -10.33 16.94 -3.52
CA GLY A 57 -9.89 15.64 -3.03
C GLY A 57 -11.06 14.65 -2.87
N THR A 58 -12.22 15.15 -2.42
CA THR A 58 -13.45 14.35 -2.29
C THR A 58 -13.91 13.83 -3.65
N ASP A 59 -13.98 14.70 -4.66
CA ASP A 59 -14.41 14.33 -6.02
C ASP A 59 -13.42 13.34 -6.67
N MET A 60 -12.12 13.54 -6.46
CA MET A 60 -11.10 12.63 -6.97
C MET A 60 -11.21 11.23 -6.33
N LEU A 61 -11.37 11.16 -5.01
CA LEU A 61 -11.52 9.89 -4.32
C LEU A 61 -12.82 9.18 -4.71
N ALA A 62 -13.95 9.92 -4.79
CA ALA A 62 -15.23 9.37 -5.23
C ALA A 62 -15.16 8.78 -6.64
N ARG A 63 -14.47 9.46 -7.55
CA ARG A 63 -14.19 8.96 -8.91
C ARG A 63 -13.42 7.64 -8.88
N ASP A 64 -12.35 7.59 -8.09
CA ASP A 64 -11.48 6.43 -8.03
C ASP A 64 -12.13 5.25 -7.31
N LEU A 65 -12.97 5.50 -6.29
CA LEU A 65 -13.79 4.45 -5.67
C LEU A 65 -14.75 3.79 -6.69
N ARG A 66 -15.42 4.60 -7.52
CA ARG A 66 -16.32 4.06 -8.57
C ARG A 66 -15.55 3.28 -9.64
N LEU A 67 -14.37 3.78 -10.05
CA LEU A 67 -13.53 3.06 -11.01
C LEU A 67 -13.00 1.76 -10.41
N ALA A 68 -12.51 1.78 -9.17
CA ALA A 68 -12.06 0.59 -8.46
C ALA A 68 -13.19 -0.46 -8.36
N SER A 69 -14.40 -0.05 -8.00
CA SER A 69 -15.59 -0.92 -7.99
C SER A 69 -15.87 -1.53 -9.37
N THR A 70 -15.83 -0.70 -10.42
CA THR A 70 -16.03 -1.16 -11.81
C THR A 70 -14.99 -2.21 -12.22
N LEU A 71 -13.76 -2.10 -11.72
CA LEU A 71 -12.66 -3.03 -12.01
C LEU A 71 -12.63 -4.24 -11.06
N GLY A 72 -13.50 -4.29 -10.05
CA GLY A 72 -13.65 -5.40 -9.10
C GLY A 72 -12.70 -5.34 -7.90
N PHE A 73 -12.06 -4.21 -7.62
CA PHE A 73 -11.22 -4.02 -6.45
C PHE A 73 -12.05 -3.90 -5.17
N THR A 74 -11.52 -4.46 -4.08
CA THR A 74 -12.16 -4.45 -2.75
C THR A 74 -11.54 -3.43 -1.80
N SER A 75 -10.38 -2.87 -2.15
CA SER A 75 -9.78 -1.77 -1.39
C SER A 75 -9.19 -0.70 -2.30
N VAL A 76 -9.10 0.51 -1.77
CA VAL A 76 -8.47 1.67 -2.43
C VAL A 76 -7.44 2.28 -1.49
N ARG A 77 -6.23 2.45 -1.98
CA ARG A 77 -5.15 3.15 -1.30
C ARG A 77 -5.04 4.58 -1.83
N PRO A 78 -5.65 5.58 -1.19
CA PRO A 78 -5.45 6.97 -1.57
C PRO A 78 -4.11 7.46 -1.06
N LYS A 79 -3.38 8.21 -1.87
CA LYS A 79 -2.16 8.89 -1.42
C LYS A 79 -2.52 10.21 -0.73
N ILE A 80 -3.31 10.12 0.32
CA ILE A 80 -3.76 11.23 1.18
C ILE A 80 -3.24 10.99 2.59
N GLY A 81 -2.77 12.02 3.26
CA GLY A 81 -2.27 11.94 4.63
C GLY A 81 -0.82 12.36 4.72
N VAL A 82 0.08 11.43 5.02
CA VAL A 82 1.51 11.74 5.08
C VAL A 82 2.13 11.59 3.71
N VAL A 83 2.50 12.69 3.10
CA VAL A 83 3.11 12.73 1.78
C VAL A 83 4.35 13.62 1.72
N ALA A 84 4.68 14.31 2.79
CA ALA A 84 5.85 15.18 2.86
C ALA A 84 6.96 14.54 3.70
N MET A 85 8.20 14.87 3.34
CA MET A 85 9.40 14.39 4.05
C MET A 85 9.47 14.86 5.50
N ASP A 86 8.80 15.96 5.85
CA ASP A 86 8.66 16.45 7.21
C ASP A 86 7.62 15.70 8.03
N LEU A 87 6.99 14.68 7.43
CA LEU A 87 5.96 13.84 8.03
C LEU A 87 4.71 14.61 8.48
N THR A 88 4.48 15.79 7.91
CA THR A 88 3.29 16.59 8.24
C THR A 88 2.09 16.06 7.47
N PRO A 89 1.02 15.61 8.15
CA PRO A 89 -0.19 15.16 7.48
C PRO A 89 -0.84 16.30 6.70
N HIS A 90 -1.42 15.99 5.55
CA HIS A 90 -2.18 16.98 4.82
C HIS A 90 -3.53 17.23 5.50
N PRO A 91 -3.88 18.48 5.82
CA PRO A 91 -5.04 18.79 6.67
C PRO A 91 -6.39 18.38 6.04
N ILE A 92 -6.45 18.19 4.72
CA ILE A 92 -7.72 17.82 4.06
C ILE A 92 -8.08 16.33 4.21
N TRP A 93 -7.16 15.47 4.66
CA TRP A 93 -7.38 14.02 4.63
C TRP A 93 -8.67 13.60 5.35
N THR A 94 -8.91 14.13 6.55
CA THR A 94 -10.08 13.78 7.35
C THR A 94 -11.39 14.11 6.60
N GLY A 95 -11.48 15.36 6.07
CA GLY A 95 -12.69 15.79 5.36
C GLY A 95 -12.93 15.02 4.06
N VAL A 96 -11.87 14.68 3.32
CA VAL A 96 -11.97 13.88 2.09
C VAL A 96 -12.44 12.46 2.38
N ILE A 97 -11.87 11.81 3.40
CA ILE A 97 -12.26 10.45 3.77
C ILE A 97 -13.70 10.43 4.32
N GLU A 98 -14.01 11.32 5.26
CA GLU A 98 -15.32 11.35 5.91
C GLU A 98 -16.47 11.51 4.91
N ARG A 99 -16.29 12.35 3.89
CA ARG A 99 -17.29 12.56 2.82
C ARG A 99 -17.43 11.40 1.84
N ASN A 100 -16.47 10.47 1.83
CA ASN A 100 -16.49 9.30 0.96
C ASN A 100 -16.85 8.00 1.68
N LEU A 101 -17.06 8.00 3.00
CA LEU A 101 -17.36 6.77 3.75
C LEU A 101 -18.67 6.11 3.31
N ASP A 102 -19.73 6.89 3.07
CA ASP A 102 -21.00 6.34 2.64
C ASP A 102 -20.89 5.72 1.23
N LEU A 103 -20.15 6.37 0.32
CA LEU A 103 -19.89 5.82 -1.01
C LEU A 103 -19.02 4.55 -0.94
N ALA A 104 -18.01 4.54 -0.08
CA ALA A 104 -17.18 3.36 0.12
C ALA A 104 -18.02 2.17 0.65
N ALA A 105 -18.95 2.44 1.57
CA ALA A 105 -19.87 1.44 2.10
C ALA A 105 -20.86 0.96 1.03
N GLU A 106 -21.42 1.85 0.20
CA GLU A 106 -22.29 1.49 -0.92
C GLU A 106 -21.59 0.57 -1.93
N LEU A 107 -20.30 0.81 -2.19
CA LEU A 107 -19.51 0.06 -3.15
C LEU A 107 -18.80 -1.16 -2.54
N ASP A 108 -18.94 -1.38 -1.23
CA ASP A 108 -18.23 -2.42 -0.45
C ASP A 108 -16.70 -2.35 -0.63
N ILE A 109 -16.15 -1.14 -0.60
CA ILE A 109 -14.71 -0.88 -0.73
C ILE A 109 -14.15 -0.37 0.59
N VAL A 110 -12.95 -0.83 0.97
CA VAL A 110 -12.21 -0.32 2.12
C VAL A 110 -11.19 0.72 1.67
N ILE A 111 -11.25 1.93 2.20
CA ILE A 111 -10.25 2.97 1.99
C ILE A 111 -9.09 2.74 2.95
N CYS A 112 -7.88 2.55 2.42
CA CYS A 112 -6.70 2.16 3.19
C CYS A 112 -5.55 3.14 2.97
N PRO A 113 -5.38 4.21 3.79
CA PRO A 113 -4.19 5.02 3.72
C PRO A 113 -2.96 4.17 4.07
N GLU A 114 -1.90 4.39 3.33
CA GLU A 114 -0.65 3.67 3.46
C GLU A 114 0.23 4.27 4.56
N ILE A 115 0.74 3.42 5.44
CA ILE A 115 1.79 3.73 6.39
C ILE A 115 3.08 3.13 5.86
N HIS A 116 3.93 3.97 5.28
CA HIS A 116 5.21 3.59 4.68
C HIS A 116 6.37 4.45 5.20
N ALA A 117 7.61 3.97 5.01
CA ALA A 117 8.79 4.76 5.33
C ALA A 117 8.74 6.11 4.59
N PRO A 118 9.14 7.22 5.23
CA PRO A 118 9.78 7.31 6.55
C PRO A 118 8.82 7.46 7.73
N THR A 119 7.50 7.23 7.57
CA THR A 119 6.51 7.37 8.64
C THR A 119 6.50 6.14 9.54
N PRO A 120 6.88 6.26 10.83
CA PRO A 120 6.78 5.14 11.77
C PRO A 120 5.32 4.90 12.20
N ILE A 121 5.02 3.70 12.67
CA ILE A 121 3.69 3.37 13.23
C ILE A 121 3.34 4.30 14.40
N ARG A 122 4.31 4.63 15.25
CA ARG A 122 4.11 5.55 16.39
C ARG A 122 4.23 7.02 15.95
N HIS A 123 3.54 7.38 14.88
CA HIS A 123 3.46 8.75 14.40
C HIS A 123 2.07 9.33 14.69
N PRO A 124 1.93 10.62 15.05
CA PRO A 124 0.64 11.23 15.36
C PRO A 124 -0.44 11.01 14.29
N VAL A 125 -0.07 10.98 12.99
CA VAL A 125 -1.03 10.71 11.91
C VAL A 125 -1.62 9.30 12.00
N VAL A 126 -0.86 8.32 12.44
CA VAL A 126 -1.37 6.94 12.62
C VAL A 126 -2.34 6.90 13.80
N ASP A 127 -2.03 7.62 14.88
CA ASP A 127 -2.95 7.77 16.00
C ASP A 127 -4.25 8.48 15.57
N GLU A 128 -4.16 9.51 14.71
CA GLU A 128 -5.33 10.17 14.13
C GLU A 128 -6.17 9.22 13.28
N TYR A 129 -5.55 8.36 12.45
CA TYR A 129 -6.27 7.34 11.67
C TYR A 129 -6.97 6.33 12.56
N VAL A 130 -6.29 5.83 13.61
CA VAL A 130 -6.89 4.90 14.58
C VAL A 130 -8.06 5.56 15.32
N GLN A 131 -7.89 6.79 15.77
CA GLN A 131 -8.97 7.56 16.42
C GLN A 131 -10.15 7.79 15.45
N PHE A 132 -9.87 8.06 14.18
CA PHE A 132 -10.91 8.20 13.16
C PHE A 132 -11.70 6.90 12.97
N ILE A 133 -11.01 5.74 12.88
CA ILE A 133 -11.63 4.42 12.79
C ILE A 133 -12.54 4.18 14.01
N GLN A 134 -12.02 4.44 15.21
CA GLN A 134 -12.78 4.25 16.47
C GLN A 134 -13.97 5.17 16.56
N ARG A 135 -13.83 6.45 16.18
CA ARG A 135 -14.90 7.45 16.26
C ARG A 135 -16.02 7.16 15.25
N THR A 136 -15.68 6.78 14.04
CA THR A 136 -16.67 6.52 12.98
C THR A 136 -17.30 5.14 13.10
N GLY A 137 -16.59 4.16 13.67
CA GLY A 137 -17.00 2.76 13.67
C GLY A 137 -17.11 2.14 12.27
N SER A 138 -16.64 2.85 11.22
CA SER A 138 -16.75 2.39 9.84
C SER A 138 -15.89 1.16 9.58
N ALA A 139 -16.43 0.16 8.90
CA ALA A 139 -15.67 -0.97 8.36
C ALA A 139 -14.89 -0.58 7.10
N HIS A 140 -15.22 0.55 6.47
CA HIS A 140 -14.70 0.96 5.16
C HIS A 140 -13.55 1.98 5.23
N PHE A 141 -12.94 2.13 6.40
CA PHE A 141 -11.67 2.84 6.56
C PHE A 141 -10.76 2.06 7.50
N ARG A 142 -9.62 1.62 6.99
CA ARG A 142 -8.64 0.79 7.69
C ARG A 142 -7.23 1.21 7.27
N LEU A 143 -6.20 0.64 7.90
CA LEU A 143 -4.81 0.90 7.57
C LEU A 143 -4.31 -0.06 6.49
N LEU A 144 -3.38 0.42 5.68
CA LEU A 144 -2.48 -0.36 4.86
C LEU A 144 -1.06 -0.18 5.43
N ILE A 145 -0.38 -1.28 5.72
CA ILE A 145 0.99 -1.25 6.26
C ILE A 145 1.97 -1.71 5.17
N ASP A 146 2.95 -0.88 4.89
CA ASP A 146 4.08 -1.21 4.04
C ASP A 146 5.23 -1.78 4.89
N THR A 147 5.71 -2.98 4.56
CA THR A 147 6.75 -3.66 5.34
C THR A 147 8.12 -2.99 5.27
N GLY A 148 8.33 -2.04 4.37
CA GLY A 148 9.55 -1.21 4.33
C GLY A 148 9.85 -0.48 5.64
N ILE A 149 8.84 -0.21 6.48
CA ILE A 149 9.05 0.37 7.82
C ILE A 149 9.79 -0.54 8.79
N PHE A 150 9.84 -1.84 8.51
CA PHE A 150 10.59 -2.84 9.29
C PHE A 150 12.00 -3.09 8.75
N GLN A 151 12.38 -2.39 7.68
CA GLN A 151 13.71 -2.51 7.08
C GLN A 151 14.82 -2.30 8.12
N ARG A 152 15.79 -3.22 8.18
CA ARG A 152 16.90 -3.24 9.15
C ARG A 152 18.26 -2.85 8.57
N ALA A 153 18.38 -2.90 7.26
CA ALA A 153 19.60 -2.53 6.54
C ALA A 153 19.29 -1.61 5.38
N VAL A 154 20.23 -0.73 5.04
CA VAL A 154 20.09 0.17 3.88
C VAL A 154 20.00 -0.64 2.61
N SER A 155 19.01 -0.35 1.77
CA SER A 155 18.97 -0.90 0.43
C SER A 155 20.06 -0.30 -0.44
N THR A 156 20.81 -1.15 -1.15
CA THR A 156 21.77 -0.73 -2.18
C THR A 156 21.12 -0.62 -3.56
N ALA A 157 19.85 -0.97 -3.68
CA ALA A 157 19.11 -0.86 -4.92
C ALA A 157 18.92 0.61 -5.30
N HIS A 158 19.22 0.95 -6.56
CA HIS A 158 18.99 2.28 -7.09
C HIS A 158 17.55 2.41 -7.55
N GLN A 159 16.83 3.42 -7.05
CA GLN A 159 15.49 3.73 -7.52
C GLN A 159 15.57 4.79 -8.63
N ASP A 160 15.22 4.40 -9.85
CA ASP A 160 15.18 5.32 -10.97
C ASP A 160 14.16 6.44 -10.75
N GLY A 161 14.56 7.68 -11.04
CA GLY A 161 13.69 8.86 -10.98
C GLY A 161 13.75 9.62 -9.65
N LEU A 162 14.48 9.14 -8.64
CA LEU A 162 14.82 9.92 -7.46
C LEU A 162 16.24 10.47 -7.56
N SER A 163 16.48 11.69 -7.07
CA SER A 163 17.85 12.18 -6.90
C SER A 163 18.59 11.35 -5.85
N ASP A 164 19.92 11.29 -5.95
CA ASP A 164 20.74 10.57 -4.96
C ASP A 164 20.51 11.09 -3.54
N GLU A 165 20.30 12.40 -3.37
CA GLU A 165 19.97 13.04 -2.09
C GLU A 165 18.59 12.57 -1.56
N ALA A 166 17.57 12.53 -2.41
CA ALA A 166 16.23 12.04 -2.01
C ALA A 166 16.25 10.55 -1.67
N GLN A 167 17.10 9.77 -2.34
CA GLN A 167 17.31 8.36 -2.05
C GLN A 167 18.04 8.14 -0.72
N GLU A 168 18.98 9.01 -0.36
CA GLU A 168 19.76 8.89 0.88
C GLU A 168 19.00 9.41 2.11
N GLU A 169 18.14 10.43 1.98
CA GLU A 169 17.61 11.14 3.14
C GLU A 169 16.34 10.52 3.75
N GLY A 170 15.49 9.87 3.00
CA GLY A 170 14.17 9.49 3.51
C GLY A 170 13.81 8.01 3.36
N TRP A 171 13.92 7.51 2.14
CA TRP A 171 13.34 6.20 1.77
C TRP A 171 14.27 5.02 2.09
N ARG A 172 15.58 5.27 2.21
CA ARG A 172 16.59 4.25 2.44
C ARG A 172 17.02 4.09 3.89
N LYS A 173 16.64 5.03 4.76
CA LYS A 173 16.99 4.91 6.18
C LYS A 173 16.14 3.82 6.83
N PRO A 174 16.77 2.77 7.36
CA PRO A 174 16.04 1.75 8.09
C PRO A 174 15.35 2.38 9.31
N LEU A 175 14.04 2.22 9.43
CA LEU A 175 13.31 2.56 10.64
C LEU A 175 13.46 1.45 11.67
N ALA A 176 13.62 0.21 11.22
CA ALA A 176 13.81 -0.98 12.04
C ALA A 176 12.79 -1.09 13.18
N LEU A 177 11.52 -0.81 12.89
CA LEU A 177 10.46 -0.81 13.90
C LEU A 177 10.34 -2.18 14.58
N PRO A 178 10.03 -2.22 15.87
CA PRO A 178 9.79 -3.47 16.58
C PRO A 178 8.45 -4.09 16.16
N MET A 179 8.35 -5.42 16.19
CA MET A 179 7.10 -6.13 15.85
C MET A 179 5.95 -5.80 16.83
N SER A 180 6.24 -5.33 18.03
CA SER A 180 5.23 -4.83 18.97
C SER A 180 4.40 -3.67 18.38
N ASP A 181 5.01 -2.82 17.56
CA ASP A 181 4.29 -1.72 16.92
C ASP A 181 3.31 -2.24 15.86
N LEU A 182 3.70 -3.28 15.11
CA LEU A 182 2.77 -3.96 14.19
C LEU A 182 1.58 -4.55 14.94
N VAL A 183 1.82 -5.25 16.04
CA VAL A 183 0.75 -5.85 16.87
C VAL A 183 -0.29 -4.82 17.30
N GLU A 184 0.14 -3.62 17.68
CA GLU A 184 -0.76 -2.55 18.12
C GLU A 184 -1.75 -2.10 17.03
N VAL A 185 -1.34 -2.14 15.75
CA VAL A 185 -2.16 -1.66 14.63
C VAL A 185 -2.85 -2.76 13.85
N LEU A 186 -2.52 -4.04 14.07
CA LEU A 186 -3.16 -5.17 13.37
C LEU A 186 -4.68 -5.17 13.43
N PRO A 187 -5.34 -4.82 14.57
CA PRO A 187 -6.81 -4.75 14.64
C PRO A 187 -7.43 -3.71 13.67
N TYR A 188 -6.64 -2.77 13.19
CA TYR A 188 -7.04 -1.70 12.29
C TYR A 188 -6.52 -1.91 10.86
N THR A 189 -5.67 -2.92 10.63
CA THR A 189 -4.99 -3.18 9.37
C THR A 189 -5.81 -4.10 8.47
N HIS A 190 -6.13 -3.64 7.26
CA HIS A 190 -6.86 -4.40 6.25
C HIS A 190 -5.93 -5.04 5.23
N PHE A 191 -4.84 -4.36 4.87
CA PHE A 191 -3.98 -4.74 3.76
C PHE A 191 -2.51 -4.53 4.12
N ILE A 192 -1.63 -5.39 3.61
CA ILE A 192 -0.17 -5.25 3.81
C ILE A 192 0.52 -5.27 2.45
N GLN A 193 1.24 -4.22 2.14
CA GLN A 193 2.21 -4.21 1.05
C GLN A 193 3.52 -4.79 1.55
N THR A 194 3.93 -5.90 0.94
CA THR A 194 5.18 -6.58 1.28
C THR A 194 6.32 -6.02 0.43
N LYS A 195 6.70 -4.77 0.75
CA LYS A 195 7.80 -4.07 0.09
C LYS A 195 9.12 -4.77 0.34
N PHE A 196 9.93 -4.89 -0.73
CA PHE A 196 11.26 -5.46 -0.67
C PHE A 196 12.14 -4.94 -1.82
N PHE A 197 13.45 -5.16 -1.69
CA PHE A 197 14.43 -4.58 -2.61
C PHE A 197 15.27 -5.63 -3.33
N ASP A 198 15.69 -6.67 -2.65
CA ASP A 198 16.44 -7.78 -3.24
C ASP A 198 16.32 -9.05 -2.40
N ILE A 199 16.08 -10.17 -3.08
CA ILE A 199 16.09 -11.51 -2.49
C ILE A 199 17.05 -12.36 -3.31
N ASP A 200 18.03 -12.94 -2.65
CA ASP A 200 19.07 -13.74 -3.30
C ASP A 200 18.57 -15.12 -3.77
N ASP A 201 19.45 -15.88 -4.44
CA ASP A 201 19.15 -17.22 -4.94
C ASP A 201 18.87 -18.24 -3.82
N ALA A 202 19.36 -17.98 -2.61
CA ALA A 202 19.09 -18.81 -1.43
C ALA A 202 17.75 -18.47 -0.75
N LEU A 203 16.99 -17.54 -1.30
CA LEU A 203 15.77 -16.97 -0.74
C LEU A 203 16.02 -16.29 0.60
N VAL A 204 17.03 -15.43 0.65
CA VAL A 204 17.34 -14.61 1.83
C VAL A 204 17.18 -13.15 1.44
N ASP A 205 16.44 -12.42 2.26
CA ASP A 205 16.34 -10.95 2.25
C ASP A 205 17.16 -10.43 3.43
N GLN A 206 18.17 -9.61 3.14
CA GLN A 206 19.06 -9.02 4.15
C GLN A 206 18.46 -7.77 4.83
N GLN A 207 17.35 -7.28 4.31
CA GLN A 207 16.79 -5.98 4.70
C GLN A 207 15.51 -6.13 5.51
N ILE A 208 14.59 -6.98 5.08
CA ILE A 208 13.26 -7.13 5.68
C ILE A 208 13.18 -8.41 6.51
N PRO A 209 12.76 -8.36 7.78
CA PRO A 209 12.71 -9.52 8.67
C PRO A 209 11.45 -10.38 8.46
N TRP A 210 11.31 -11.01 7.30
CA TRP A 210 10.09 -11.71 6.88
C TRP A 210 9.57 -12.75 7.87
N GLU A 211 10.48 -13.52 8.49
CA GLU A 211 10.05 -14.56 9.44
C GLU A 211 9.40 -13.96 10.69
N GLU A 212 9.91 -12.83 11.17
CA GLU A 212 9.32 -12.12 12.32
C GLU A 212 7.98 -11.48 11.96
N ILE A 213 7.89 -10.86 10.78
CA ILE A 213 6.63 -10.28 10.29
C ILE A 213 5.57 -11.38 10.17
N LEU A 214 5.85 -12.47 9.45
CA LEU A 214 4.89 -13.56 9.27
C LEU A 214 4.50 -14.23 10.59
N ARG A 215 5.46 -14.45 11.49
CA ARG A 215 5.19 -14.98 12.83
C ARG A 215 4.23 -14.07 13.58
N THR A 216 4.47 -12.76 13.57
CA THR A 216 3.61 -11.77 14.21
C THR A 216 2.19 -11.82 13.65
N LEU A 217 2.02 -11.91 12.33
CA LEU A 217 0.71 -11.99 11.69
C LEU A 217 -0.03 -13.27 12.07
N ILE A 218 0.67 -14.41 12.04
CA ILE A 218 0.11 -15.74 12.36
C ILE A 218 -0.27 -15.83 13.83
N GLU A 219 0.60 -15.40 14.75
CA GLU A 219 0.35 -15.46 16.20
C GLU A 219 -0.77 -14.51 16.66
N ASN A 220 -1.11 -13.52 15.86
CA ASN A 220 -2.22 -12.59 16.11
C ASN A 220 -3.46 -12.88 15.24
N ASP A 221 -3.54 -14.04 14.60
CA ASP A 221 -4.67 -14.47 13.77
C ASP A 221 -5.06 -13.44 12.68
N TRP A 222 -4.10 -12.62 12.22
CA TRP A 222 -4.38 -11.64 11.18
C TRP A 222 -4.63 -12.35 9.85
N SER A 223 -5.68 -11.92 9.16
CA SER A 223 -6.04 -12.41 7.84
C SER A 223 -6.24 -11.23 6.87
N GLY A 224 -5.70 -11.35 5.67
CA GLY A 224 -5.74 -10.31 4.64
C GLY A 224 -4.78 -10.62 3.50
N TYR A 225 -4.60 -9.67 2.62
CA TYR A 225 -3.66 -9.82 1.50
C TYR A 225 -2.27 -9.31 1.85
N LEU A 226 -1.27 -10.09 1.43
CA LEU A 226 0.13 -9.71 1.37
C LEU A 226 0.47 -9.43 -0.10
N SER A 227 0.57 -8.16 -0.48
CA SER A 227 0.84 -7.74 -1.86
C SER A 227 2.31 -7.43 -2.07
N SER A 228 2.95 -8.14 -2.99
CA SER A 228 4.37 -7.92 -3.31
C SER A 228 4.59 -6.55 -3.94
N GLU A 229 5.48 -5.75 -3.38
CA GLU A 229 5.92 -4.47 -3.91
C GLU A 229 7.44 -4.47 -4.05
N TYR A 230 7.92 -4.65 -5.28
CA TYR A 230 9.34 -4.66 -5.58
C TYR A 230 9.84 -3.26 -5.92
N GLU A 231 10.74 -2.73 -5.12
CA GLU A 231 11.39 -1.42 -5.31
C GLU A 231 12.92 -1.52 -5.46
N GLY A 232 13.41 -2.64 -5.97
CA GLY A 232 14.82 -2.85 -6.22
C GLY A 232 15.28 -2.41 -7.60
N GLU A 233 16.42 -2.97 -8.03
CA GLU A 233 17.01 -2.68 -9.33
C GLU A 233 16.06 -2.94 -10.49
N ARG A 234 15.90 -1.95 -11.37
CA ARG A 234 15.04 -2.03 -12.56
C ARG A 234 15.84 -2.46 -13.78
N SER A 235 15.92 -3.77 -13.98
CA SER A 235 16.40 -4.37 -15.24
C SER A 235 15.30 -5.23 -15.87
N PRO A 236 15.37 -5.54 -17.17
CA PRO A 236 14.35 -6.36 -17.83
C PRO A 236 14.08 -7.67 -17.07
N TYR A 237 12.80 -7.91 -16.76
CA TYR A 237 12.30 -9.11 -16.06
C TYR A 237 12.78 -9.30 -14.61
N ARG A 238 13.59 -8.42 -14.06
CA ARG A 238 14.11 -8.52 -12.67
C ARG A 238 12.97 -8.55 -11.67
N SER A 239 11.99 -7.67 -11.80
CA SER A 239 10.82 -7.61 -10.90
C SER A 239 10.04 -8.92 -10.86
N ILE A 240 9.84 -9.57 -12.03
CA ILE A 240 9.13 -10.85 -12.10
C ILE A 240 9.88 -11.94 -11.35
N GLU A 241 11.20 -12.01 -11.53
CA GLU A 241 12.06 -12.95 -10.80
C GLU A 241 12.00 -12.70 -9.29
N GLN A 242 12.15 -11.45 -8.88
CA GLN A 242 12.17 -11.06 -7.49
C GLN A 242 10.83 -11.32 -6.79
N VAL A 243 9.70 -11.03 -7.42
CA VAL A 243 8.38 -11.37 -6.87
C VAL A 243 8.21 -12.90 -6.72
N ARG A 244 8.70 -13.70 -7.66
CA ARG A 244 8.69 -15.16 -7.52
C ARG A 244 9.54 -15.64 -6.35
N ARG A 245 10.71 -15.05 -6.15
CA ARG A 245 11.58 -15.34 -4.99
C ARG A 245 10.89 -14.97 -3.68
N GLN A 246 10.28 -13.80 -3.61
CA GLN A 246 9.54 -13.39 -2.42
C GLN A 246 8.40 -14.36 -2.10
N HIS A 247 7.59 -14.74 -3.08
CA HIS A 247 6.53 -15.72 -2.86
C HIS A 247 7.07 -17.07 -2.36
N ALA A 248 8.21 -17.54 -2.89
CA ALA A 248 8.83 -18.77 -2.41
C ALA A 248 9.37 -18.62 -0.99
N LEU A 249 9.99 -17.47 -0.66
CA LEU A 249 10.48 -17.15 0.68
C LEU A 249 9.32 -17.13 1.69
N LEU A 250 8.26 -16.39 1.40
CA LEU A 250 7.11 -16.25 2.30
C LEU A 250 6.43 -17.61 2.57
N ARG A 251 6.19 -18.42 1.53
CA ARG A 251 5.62 -19.77 1.70
C ARG A 251 6.53 -20.68 2.53
N ARG A 252 7.86 -20.62 2.30
CA ARG A 252 8.84 -21.39 3.10
C ARG A 252 8.84 -20.97 4.57
N ALA A 253 8.77 -19.68 4.82
CA ALA A 253 8.73 -19.14 6.18
C ALA A 253 7.40 -19.50 6.87
N GLU A 254 6.27 -19.34 6.21
CA GLU A 254 4.97 -19.74 6.75
C GLU A 254 4.93 -21.24 7.12
N ALA A 255 5.40 -22.12 6.22
CA ALA A 255 5.45 -23.55 6.49
C ALA A 255 6.30 -23.88 7.72
N ARG A 256 7.41 -23.19 7.94
CA ARG A 256 8.25 -23.38 9.14
C ARG A 256 7.57 -22.89 10.43
N ILE A 257 6.78 -21.82 10.34
CA ILE A 257 6.10 -21.24 11.51
C ILE A 257 4.91 -22.11 11.93
N ARG A 258 4.20 -22.66 10.95
CA ARG A 258 3.01 -23.50 11.22
C ARG A 258 3.35 -24.96 11.61
N GLY A 259 4.61 -25.40 11.41
CA GLY A 259 5.09 -26.75 11.76
C GLY A 259 4.76 -27.74 10.68
#